data_960f5c8a50632575a43906a4956299db
#
_entry.id   960f5c8a50632575a43906a4956299db
#
_cell.length_a   1.000
_cell.length_b   1.000
_cell.length_c   1.000
_cell.angle_alpha   90.00
_cell.angle_beta   90.00
_cell.angle_gamma   90.00
#
_symmetry.space_group_name_H-M   'P 1'
#
loop_
_entity.id
_entity.type
_entity.pdbx_description
1 polymer ?
#
loop_
_entity_poly.entity_id
_entity_poly.type
_entity_poly.pdbx_seq_one_letter_code
_entity_poly.pdbx_strand_id
1 'polypeptide(L)' 'FRTYLFEKLREELVEFIEKPSVEEAADMWEAFTEILFVHGIQLENVKSYASFKRYERGGFQARIILEDVHGE' A
#
# COMPACT_ATOMS: atom_id res chain seq x y z
N PHE A 1 -16.76 -6.15 -12.62
CA PHE A 1 -15.38 -6.59 -12.52
C PHE A 1 -14.53 -5.68 -11.62
N ARG A 2 -14.68 -4.37 -11.82
CA ARG A 2 -13.94 -3.44 -10.97
C ARG A 2 -14.39 -3.53 -9.53
N THR A 3 -15.70 -3.67 -9.33
CA THR A 3 -16.24 -3.81 -7.98
C THR A 3 -15.67 -5.05 -7.31
N TYR A 4 -15.55 -6.12 -8.09
CA TYR A 4 -14.99 -7.35 -7.56
C TYR A 4 -13.56 -7.14 -7.09
N LEU A 5 -12.78 -6.38 -7.85
CA LEU A 5 -11.39 -6.15 -7.48
C LEU A 5 -11.27 -5.34 -6.20
N PHE A 6 -12.11 -4.33 -6.03
CA PHE A 6 -12.07 -3.56 -4.81
C PHE A 6 -12.46 -4.40 -3.61
N GLU A 7 -13.45 -5.25 -3.79
CA GLU A 7 -13.84 -6.13 -2.69
C GLU A 7 -12.75 -7.16 -2.40
N LYS A 8 -12.07 -7.60 -3.45
CA LYS A 8 -10.97 -8.52 -3.25
C LYS A 8 -9.86 -7.86 -2.43
N LEU A 9 -9.53 -6.62 -2.75
CA LEU A 9 -8.51 -5.91 -1.99
C LEU A 9 -8.93 -5.76 -0.53
N ARG A 10 -10.19 -5.49 -0.30
CA ARG A 10 -10.68 -5.37 1.07
C ARG A 10 -10.54 -6.68 1.82
N GLU A 11 -10.86 -7.79 1.16
CA GLU A 11 -10.71 -9.09 1.79
C GLU A 11 -9.25 -9.36 2.16
N GLU A 12 -8.36 -9.05 1.23
CA GLU A 12 -6.95 -9.29 1.52
C GLU A 12 -6.45 -8.42 2.64
N LEU A 13 -6.97 -7.21 2.72
CA LEU A 13 -6.60 -6.33 3.83
C LEU A 13 -7.04 -6.92 5.16
N VAL A 14 -8.26 -7.41 5.22
CA VAL A 14 -8.75 -8.03 6.45
C VAL A 14 -7.90 -9.22 6.83
N GLU A 15 -7.54 -10.04 5.87
CA GLU A 15 -6.70 -11.19 6.15
C GLU A 15 -5.32 -10.78 6.64
N PHE A 16 -4.79 -9.72 6.07
CA PHE A 16 -3.50 -9.24 6.52
C PHE A 16 -3.59 -8.72 7.95
N ILE A 17 -4.67 -8.02 8.26
CA ILE A 17 -4.83 -7.51 9.62
C ILE A 17 -4.90 -8.65 10.62
N GLU A 18 -5.56 -9.72 10.26
CA GLU A 18 -5.68 -10.85 11.16
C GLU A 18 -4.38 -11.63 11.29
N LYS A 19 -3.62 -11.67 10.22
CA LYS A 19 -2.38 -12.46 10.24
C LYS A 19 -1.35 -11.78 9.35
N PRO A 20 -0.70 -10.75 9.85
CA PRO A 20 0.30 -10.04 9.06
C PRO A 20 1.43 -10.98 8.67
N SER A 21 1.69 -11.04 7.37
CA SER A 21 2.72 -11.93 6.86
C SER A 21 3.11 -11.49 5.46
N VAL A 22 4.23 -12.02 4.99
CA VAL A 22 4.65 -11.71 3.63
C VAL A 22 3.64 -12.25 2.64
N GLU A 23 3.09 -13.41 2.93
CA GLU A 23 2.13 -14.01 2.03
C GLU A 23 0.89 -13.14 1.89
N GLU A 24 0.34 -12.68 3.01
CA GLU A 24 -0.85 -11.86 2.95
C GLU A 24 -0.55 -10.48 2.34
N ALA A 25 0.64 -9.96 2.59
CA ALA A 25 1.02 -8.70 1.97
C ALA A 25 1.12 -8.86 0.46
N ALA A 26 1.63 -10.00 -0.01
CA ALA A 26 1.73 -10.25 -1.43
C ALA A 26 0.34 -10.34 -2.07
N ASP A 27 -0.59 -10.94 -1.36
CA ASP A 27 -1.95 -11.02 -1.89
C ASP A 27 -2.57 -9.64 -2.03
N MET A 28 -2.34 -8.77 -1.06
CA MET A 28 -2.80 -7.40 -1.15
C MET A 28 -2.14 -6.69 -2.34
N TRP A 29 -0.86 -6.91 -2.51
CA TRP A 29 -0.12 -6.29 -3.60
C TRP A 29 -0.69 -6.71 -4.94
N GLU A 30 -1.00 -7.98 -5.09
CA GLU A 30 -1.56 -8.46 -6.33
C GLU A 30 -2.90 -7.81 -6.62
N ALA A 31 -3.77 -7.74 -5.64
CA ALA A 31 -5.07 -7.12 -5.85
C ALA A 31 -4.91 -5.64 -6.18
N PHE A 32 -4.02 -4.96 -5.49
CA PHE A 32 -3.80 -3.55 -5.70
C PHE A 32 -3.27 -3.28 -7.11
N THR A 33 -2.26 -4.03 -7.54
CA THR A 33 -1.68 -3.78 -8.85
C THR A 33 -2.67 -4.15 -9.96
N GLU A 34 -3.51 -5.12 -9.74
CA GLU A 34 -4.52 -5.45 -10.72
C GLU A 34 -5.51 -4.29 -10.88
N ILE A 35 -5.87 -3.67 -9.76
CA ILE A 35 -6.75 -2.51 -9.80
C ILE A 35 -6.12 -1.38 -10.59
N LEU A 36 -4.84 -1.13 -10.37
CA LEU A 36 -4.15 -0.10 -11.13
C LEU A 36 -4.20 -0.41 -12.62
N PHE A 37 -3.94 -1.65 -12.97
CA PHE A 37 -3.92 -2.05 -14.37
C PHE A 37 -5.28 -1.82 -15.02
N VAL A 38 -6.34 -2.20 -14.34
CA VAL A 38 -7.68 -2.07 -14.89
C VAL A 38 -8.05 -0.60 -15.09
N HIS A 39 -7.52 0.27 -14.25
CA HIS A 39 -7.82 1.69 -14.33
C HIS A 39 -6.83 2.45 -15.20
N GLY A 40 -5.90 1.75 -15.85
CA GLY A 40 -4.95 2.42 -16.72
C GLY A 40 -3.91 3.23 -15.97
N ILE A 41 -3.68 2.91 -14.71
CA ILE A 41 -2.71 3.62 -13.89
C ILE A 41 -1.42 2.81 -13.86
N GLN A 42 -0.33 3.44 -14.24
CA GLN A 42 0.95 2.75 -14.26
C GLN A 42 1.58 2.75 -12.89
N LEU A 43 2.02 1.58 -12.47
CA LEU A 43 2.63 1.42 -11.16
C LEU A 43 3.83 2.34 -10.98
N GLU A 44 4.62 2.50 -12.03
CA GLU A 44 5.81 3.36 -11.92
C GLU A 44 5.43 4.80 -11.59
N ASN A 45 4.32 5.26 -12.14
CA ASN A 45 3.87 6.60 -11.82
C ASN A 45 3.42 6.71 -10.38
N VAL A 46 2.77 5.67 -9.88
CA VAL A 46 2.35 5.67 -8.49
C VAL A 46 3.58 5.72 -7.57
N LYS A 47 4.58 4.93 -7.90
CA LYS A 47 5.79 4.89 -7.09
C LYS A 47 6.52 6.23 -7.10
N SER A 48 6.59 6.84 -8.27
CA SER A 48 7.27 8.13 -8.38
C SER A 48 6.55 9.19 -7.59
N TYR A 49 5.25 9.21 -7.68
CA TYR A 49 4.47 10.22 -6.96
C TYR A 49 4.56 9.99 -5.46
N ALA A 50 4.56 8.74 -5.05
CA ALA A 50 4.69 8.42 -3.63
C ALA A 50 6.04 8.89 -3.10
N SER A 51 7.10 8.72 -3.89
CA SER A 51 8.42 9.19 -3.48
C SER A 51 8.45 10.70 -3.37
N PHE A 52 7.81 11.38 -4.31
CA PHE A 52 7.74 12.83 -4.27
C PHE A 52 7.04 13.31 -3.01
N LYS A 53 5.91 12.70 -2.69
CA LYS A 53 5.17 13.09 -1.50
C LYS A 53 5.96 12.81 -0.24
N ARG A 54 6.67 11.73 -0.22
CA ARG A 54 7.50 11.38 0.93
C ARG A 54 8.59 12.44 1.12
N TYR A 55 9.18 12.84 0.01
CA TYR A 55 10.23 13.86 0.09
C TYR A 55 9.67 15.18 0.61
N GLU A 56 8.52 15.59 0.07
CA GLU A 56 7.93 16.86 0.47
C GLU A 56 7.55 16.92 1.92
N ARG A 57 7.08 15.82 2.46
CA ARG A 57 6.58 15.79 3.83
C ARG A 57 7.59 15.29 4.83
N GLY A 58 8.81 15.09 4.39
CA GLY A 58 9.80 14.53 5.27
C GLY A 58 9.65 13.05 5.41
N GLY A 59 8.67 12.50 4.70
CA GLY A 59 8.52 11.07 4.68
C GLY A 59 7.84 10.51 5.91
N PHE A 60 7.28 9.35 5.71
CA PHE A 60 6.63 8.67 6.78
C PHE A 60 7.65 8.16 7.78
N GLN A 61 8.77 7.74 7.29
CA GLN A 61 9.82 7.24 8.14
C GLN A 61 10.43 8.32 9.00
N ALA A 62 10.56 9.50 8.43
CA ALA A 62 11.10 10.60 9.22
C ALA A 62 10.18 10.92 10.37
N ARG A 63 8.89 10.88 10.12
CA ARG A 63 7.94 11.14 11.17
C ARG A 63 7.99 10.07 12.23
N ILE A 64 8.12 8.83 11.81
CA ILE A 64 8.18 7.75 12.76
C ILE A 64 9.39 7.89 13.65
N ILE A 65 10.51 8.24 13.07
CA ILE A 65 11.71 8.42 13.85
C ILE A 65 11.52 9.50 14.88
N LEU A 66 10.88 10.59 14.48
CA LEU A 66 10.68 11.69 15.40
C LEU A 66 9.76 11.34 16.53
N GLU A 67 8.70 10.61 16.23
CA GLU A 67 7.74 10.28 17.26
C GLU A 67 8.13 9.08 18.03
N ASP A 68 8.81 8.22 17.35
CA ASP A 68 8.96 6.94 17.87
C ASP A 68 10.25 6.69 18.48
N VAL A 69 10.89 7.72 18.67
CA VAL A 69 12.00 7.53 19.50
C VAL A 69 11.50 6.85 20.69
N HIS A 70 10.24 6.89 20.83
CA HIS A 70 9.68 6.17 21.89
C HIS A 70 9.21 4.86 21.41
N GLY A 71 9.71 4.43 20.44
CA GLY A 71 9.44 3.30 20.17
C GLY A 71 8.78 2.55 19.41
N GLU A 72 8.73 2.35 19.22
CA GLU A 72 8.29 1.63 18.78
C GLU A 72 8.57 1.18 18.48
#